data_7a63e9265eb621ee3f1fd100a05383d3
#
_entry.id   7a63e9265eb621ee3f1fd100a05383d3
#
_cell.length_a   1.000
_cell.length_b   1.000
_cell.length_c   1.000
_cell.angle_alpha   90.00
_cell.angle_beta   90.00
_cell.angle_gamma   90.00
#
_symmetry.space_group_name_H-M   'P 1'
#
loop_
_entity.id
_entity.type
_entity.pdbx_description
1 polymer ?
#
loop_
_entity_poly.entity_id
_entity_poly.type
_entity_poly.pdbx_seq_one_letter_code
_entity_poly.pdbx_strand_id
1 'polypeptide(L)'
;TNLYGCNAAKAADIDGDGDVDIFASVFLPYIRKETPGSEFTESLIWMEQVEPGRFERYSLEKMTCFHPTLDLGDFDNDGDVDLVVGNMTMAKRKEDTLAHWAVLWKNKRR
;
A
#
# COMPACT_ATOMS: atom_id res chain seq x y z
N THR A 1 -3.16 12.43 9.89
CA THR A 1 -2.04 11.56 9.51
C THR A 1 -1.40 12.03 8.22
N ASN A 2 -0.09 11.93 8.17
CA ASN A 2 0.69 12.27 6.97
C ASN A 2 1.38 11.03 6.42
N LEU A 3 1.35 10.90 5.11
CA LEU A 3 2.11 9.87 4.40
C LEU A 3 2.88 10.56 3.28
N TYR A 4 4.19 10.70 3.47
CA TYR A 4 5.04 11.39 2.51
C TYR A 4 5.06 10.64 1.17
N GLY A 5 4.73 11.35 0.10
CA GLY A 5 4.71 10.77 -1.25
C GLY A 5 3.45 9.96 -1.55
N CYS A 6 2.40 10.10 -0.76
CA CYS A 6 1.14 9.40 -1.02
C CYS A 6 0.63 9.75 -2.42
N ASN A 7 0.38 8.72 -3.22
CA ASN A 7 -0.06 8.87 -4.60
C ASN A 7 -1.45 8.29 -4.85
N ALA A 8 -1.84 7.28 -4.11
CA ALA A 8 -3.15 6.66 -4.24
C ALA A 8 -3.69 6.23 -2.89
N ALA A 9 -5.01 6.32 -2.74
CA ALA A 9 -5.69 5.83 -1.56
C ALA A 9 -7.05 5.27 -1.97
N LYS A 10 -7.45 4.19 -1.31
CA LYS A 10 -8.75 3.55 -1.53
C LYS A 10 -9.35 3.15 -0.19
N ALA A 11 -10.66 3.10 -0.16
CA ALA A 11 -11.40 2.84 1.07
C ALA A 11 -12.39 1.69 0.88
N ALA A 12 -12.45 0.80 1.85
CA ALA A 12 -13.42 -0.29 1.91
C ALA A 12 -13.46 -0.85 3.32
N ASP A 13 -14.52 -1.57 3.65
CA ASP A 13 -14.62 -2.30 4.91
C ASP A 13 -13.79 -3.59 4.79
N ILE A 14 -12.53 -3.52 5.20
CA ILE A 14 -11.57 -4.60 5.00
C ILE A 14 -11.75 -5.72 6.01
N ASP A 15 -12.06 -5.39 7.26
CA ASP A 15 -12.17 -6.38 8.32
C ASP A 15 -13.60 -6.82 8.61
N GLY A 16 -14.59 -6.26 7.89
CA GLY A 16 -15.97 -6.67 8.02
C GLY A 16 -16.68 -6.17 9.27
N ASP A 17 -16.15 -5.13 9.91
CA ASP A 17 -16.75 -4.60 11.14
C ASP A 17 -17.81 -3.52 10.90
N GLY A 18 -18.06 -3.18 9.65
CA GLY A 18 -19.05 -2.18 9.27
C GLY A 18 -18.48 -0.78 9.06
N ASP A 19 -17.23 -0.54 9.45
CA ASP A 19 -16.56 0.75 9.29
C ASP A 19 -15.60 0.68 8.10
N VAL A 20 -15.52 1.80 7.36
CA VAL A 20 -14.64 1.87 6.20
C VAL A 20 -13.21 2.11 6.64
N ASP A 21 -12.30 1.30 6.11
CA ASP A 21 -10.86 1.42 6.31
C ASP A 21 -10.21 2.04 5.08
N ILE A 22 -8.94 2.47 5.20
CA ILE A 22 -8.24 3.14 4.11
C ILE A 22 -6.89 2.48 3.88
N PHE A 23 -6.57 2.19 2.61
CA PHE A 23 -5.22 1.85 2.17
C PHE A 23 -4.64 3.03 1.41
N ALA A 24 -3.36 3.28 1.60
CA ALA A 24 -2.65 4.32 0.86
C ALA A 24 -1.28 3.83 0.42
N SER A 25 -0.91 4.17 -0.80
CA SER A 25 0.36 3.76 -1.39
C SER A 25 1.21 4.96 -1.76
N VAL A 26 2.52 4.75 -1.85
CA VAL A 26 3.52 5.79 -2.06
C VAL A 26 4.24 5.57 -3.38
N PHE A 27 4.43 6.65 -4.12
CA PHE A 27 5.26 6.65 -5.31
C PHE A 27 6.31 7.76 -5.18
N LEU A 28 7.55 7.34 -4.91
CA LEU A 28 8.72 8.22 -4.80
C LEU A 28 9.84 7.57 -5.62
N PRO A 29 9.84 7.75 -6.94
CA PRO A 29 10.73 6.99 -7.83
C PRO A 29 12.22 7.29 -7.64
N TYR A 30 12.56 8.37 -6.95
CA TYR A 30 13.95 8.73 -6.64
C TYR A 30 14.46 8.14 -5.33
N ILE A 31 13.59 7.52 -4.52
CA ILE A 31 14.00 6.87 -3.26
C ILE A 31 14.44 5.44 -3.58
N ARG A 32 15.65 5.09 -3.15
CA ARG A 32 16.22 3.75 -3.31
C ARG A 32 16.73 3.25 -1.97
N LYS A 33 17.08 1.98 -1.90
CA LYS A 33 17.60 1.38 -0.67
C LYS A 33 18.82 2.12 -0.11
N GLU A 34 19.68 2.60 -0.99
CA GLU A 34 20.88 3.35 -0.62
C GLU A 34 20.61 4.80 -0.25
N THR A 35 19.40 5.30 -0.48
CA THR A 35 19.05 6.67 -0.09
C THR A 35 19.01 6.77 1.43
N PRO A 36 19.73 7.72 2.05
CA PRO A 36 19.72 7.86 3.50
C PRO A 36 18.29 8.05 4.03
N GLY A 37 17.93 7.28 5.07
CA GLY A 37 16.61 7.33 5.68
C GLY A 37 15.55 6.51 4.99
N SER A 38 15.87 5.81 3.89
CA SER A 38 14.91 5.03 3.13
C SER A 38 14.25 3.94 3.98
N GLU A 39 14.97 3.39 4.94
CA GLU A 39 14.46 2.34 5.83
C GLU A 39 13.29 2.81 6.69
N PHE A 40 13.10 4.12 6.82
CA PHE A 40 11.99 4.70 7.57
C PHE A 40 10.85 5.17 6.66
N THR A 41 11.00 5.04 5.34
CA THR A 41 10.01 5.52 4.39
C THR A 41 8.94 4.45 4.18
N GLU A 42 7.73 4.76 4.60
CA GLU A 42 6.61 3.85 4.39
C GLU A 42 6.18 3.87 2.93
N SER A 43 5.87 2.70 2.36
CA SER A 43 5.45 2.56 0.97
C SER A 43 3.98 2.19 0.85
N LEU A 44 3.45 1.54 1.86
CA LEU A 44 2.06 1.08 1.86
C LEU A 44 1.58 1.06 3.30
N ILE A 45 0.44 1.71 3.56
CA ILE A 45 -0.15 1.72 4.89
C ILE A 45 -1.61 1.29 4.84
N TRP A 46 -2.07 0.76 5.97
CA TRP A 46 -3.47 0.48 6.25
C TRP A 46 -3.89 1.33 7.44
N MET A 47 -5.00 2.02 7.29
CA MET A 47 -5.62 2.78 8.38
C MET A 47 -6.94 2.11 8.71
N GLU A 48 -6.95 1.39 9.82
CA GLU A 48 -8.15 0.70 10.30
C GLU A 48 -9.03 1.68 11.07
N GLN A 49 -10.28 1.81 10.67
CA GLN A 49 -11.24 2.58 11.45
C GLN A 49 -11.77 1.69 12.58
N VAL A 50 -11.34 1.98 13.81
CA VAL A 50 -11.68 1.15 14.97
C VAL A 50 -12.97 1.60 15.64
N GLU A 51 -13.37 2.85 15.43
CA GLU A 51 -14.68 3.37 15.76
C GLU A 51 -14.91 4.62 14.90
N PRO A 52 -16.14 5.12 14.78
CA PRO A 52 -16.42 6.26 13.88
C PRO A 52 -15.45 7.42 14.05
N GLY A 53 -14.70 7.72 12.99
CA GLY A 53 -13.74 8.82 12.95
C GLY A 53 -12.41 8.57 13.66
N ARG A 54 -12.20 7.38 14.25
CA ARG A 54 -10.92 7.05 14.90
C ARG A 54 -10.20 5.94 14.16
N PHE A 55 -9.01 6.24 13.68
CA PHE A 55 -8.21 5.33 12.86
C PHE A 55 -6.92 4.94 13.57
N GLU A 56 -6.55 3.66 13.42
CA GLU A 56 -5.23 3.18 13.79
C GLU A 56 -4.43 2.91 12.53
N ARG A 57 -3.14 3.26 12.56
CA ARG A 57 -2.26 3.21 11.39
C ARG A 57 -1.31 2.03 11.49
N TYR A 58 -1.24 1.25 10.41
CA TYR A 58 -0.33 0.12 10.30
C TYR A 58 0.53 0.28 9.05
N SER A 59 1.84 0.09 9.20
CA SER A 59 2.76 0.07 8.07
C SER A 59 2.81 -1.35 7.51
N LEU A 60 2.40 -1.52 6.27
CA LEU A 60 2.43 -2.83 5.61
C LEU A 60 3.75 -3.08 4.90
N GLU A 61 4.39 -2.01 4.42
CA GLU A 61 5.60 -2.14 3.63
C GLU A 61 6.42 -0.86 3.74
N LYS A 62 7.74 -1.01 3.75
CA LYS A 62 8.69 0.11 3.73
C LYS A 62 9.70 -0.07 2.61
N MET A 63 10.32 1.03 2.19
CA MET A 63 11.47 1.05 1.28
C MET A 63 11.16 0.78 -0.19
N THR A 64 9.92 0.41 -0.54
CA THR A 64 9.54 0.09 -1.92
C THR A 64 8.54 1.13 -2.42
N CYS A 65 9.01 2.35 -2.63
CA CYS A 65 8.15 3.48 -2.95
C CYS A 65 7.84 3.59 -4.45
N PHE A 66 7.44 2.47 -5.07
CA PHE A 66 7.15 2.39 -6.51
C PHE A 66 5.69 2.05 -6.78
N HIS A 67 4.77 2.50 -5.92
CA HIS A 67 3.36 2.14 -5.98
C HIS A 67 2.50 3.34 -6.39
N PRO A 68 2.43 3.67 -7.70
CA PRO A 68 1.62 4.80 -8.12
C PRO A 68 0.13 4.56 -8.01
N THR A 69 -0.30 3.30 -7.90
CA THR A 69 -1.71 2.94 -7.86
C THR A 69 -1.96 1.71 -7.00
N LEU A 70 -3.18 1.61 -6.51
CA LEU A 70 -3.68 0.41 -5.83
C LEU A 70 -5.18 0.29 -6.10
N ASP A 71 -5.73 -0.90 -5.86
CA ASP A 71 -7.17 -1.10 -5.90
C ASP A 71 -7.57 -2.19 -4.91
N LEU A 72 -8.83 -2.19 -4.55
CA LEU A 72 -9.40 -3.13 -3.59
C LEU A 72 -10.49 -3.95 -4.27
N GLY A 73 -10.56 -5.22 -3.93
CA GLY A 73 -11.59 -6.12 -4.45
C GLY A 73 -11.41 -7.51 -3.91
N ASP A 74 -12.41 -8.35 -4.08
CA ASP A 74 -12.31 -9.77 -3.74
C ASP A 74 -11.76 -10.51 -4.96
N PHE A 75 -10.43 -10.57 -5.06
CA PHE A 75 -9.77 -11.08 -6.26
C PHE A 75 -9.68 -12.60 -6.30
N ASP A 76 -9.89 -13.29 -5.18
CA ASP A 76 -9.83 -14.75 -5.11
C ASP A 76 -11.18 -15.40 -4.78
N ASN A 77 -12.25 -14.61 -4.73
CA ASN A 77 -13.62 -15.08 -4.50
C ASN A 77 -13.83 -15.77 -3.14
N ASP A 78 -13.11 -15.33 -2.12
CA ASP A 78 -13.26 -15.89 -0.78
C ASP A 78 -14.21 -15.07 0.13
N GLY A 79 -14.75 -13.96 -0.39
CA GLY A 79 -15.64 -13.08 0.35
C GLY A 79 -14.95 -11.95 1.08
N ASP A 80 -13.62 -11.94 1.13
CA ASP A 80 -12.86 -10.91 1.80
C ASP A 80 -12.26 -9.95 0.78
N VAL A 81 -12.17 -8.66 1.15
CA VAL A 81 -11.59 -7.64 0.28
C VAL A 81 -10.07 -7.76 0.34
N ASP A 82 -9.46 -7.89 -0.83
CA ASP A 82 -8.01 -7.96 -1.00
C ASP A 82 -7.49 -6.64 -1.56
N LEU A 83 -6.17 -6.49 -1.56
CA LEU A 83 -5.48 -5.30 -2.07
C LEU A 83 -4.56 -5.71 -3.23
N VAL A 84 -4.66 -5.01 -4.34
CA VAL A 84 -3.68 -5.14 -5.42
C VAL A 84 -2.94 -3.81 -5.57
N VAL A 85 -1.62 -3.88 -5.69
CA VAL A 85 -0.75 -2.71 -5.78
C VAL A 85 -0.01 -2.79 -7.11
N GLY A 86 -0.12 -1.73 -7.91
CA GLY A 86 0.65 -1.61 -9.14
C GLY A 86 2.03 -1.05 -8.85
N ASN A 87 3.02 -1.52 -9.60
CA ASN A 87 4.39 -1.09 -9.46
C ASN A 87 4.87 -0.40 -10.72
N MET A 88 5.63 0.67 -10.55
CA MET A 88 6.24 1.39 -11.66
C MET A 88 7.60 1.91 -11.24
N THR A 89 8.57 1.85 -12.13
CA THR A 89 9.86 2.46 -11.92
C THR A 89 10.19 3.40 -13.07
N MET A 90 10.91 4.47 -12.74
CA MET A 90 11.51 5.37 -13.71
C MET A 90 12.94 4.91 -14.02
N ALA A 91 13.17 3.61 -14.01
CA ALA A 91 14.49 3.00 -14.07
C ALA A 91 15.28 3.49 -15.28
N LYS A 92 16.50 3.94 -15.01
CA LYS A 92 17.50 4.28 -16.01
C LYS A 92 18.70 3.34 -15.92
N ARG A 93 18.71 2.48 -14.90
CA ARG A 93 19.75 1.50 -14.66
C ARG A 93 19.11 0.14 -14.47
N LYS A 94 19.86 -0.92 -14.79
CA LYS A 94 19.35 -2.29 -14.69
C LYS A 94 18.89 -2.64 -13.28
N GLU A 95 19.61 -2.19 -12.27
CA GLU A 95 19.30 -2.46 -10.87
C GLU A 95 18.02 -1.79 -10.39
N ASP A 96 17.48 -0.84 -11.15
CA ASP A 96 16.22 -0.18 -10.83
C ASP A 96 15.01 -0.94 -11.40
N THR A 97 15.25 -2.02 -12.13
CA THR A 97 14.17 -2.80 -12.74
C THR A 97 13.39 -3.57 -11.66
N LEU A 98 12.07 -3.46 -11.72
CA LEU A 98 11.20 -4.14 -10.78
C LEU A 98 11.00 -5.60 -11.18
N ALA A 99 10.93 -6.48 -10.17
CA ALA A 99 10.68 -7.90 -10.37
C ALA A 99 9.23 -8.19 -10.75
N HIS A 100 8.30 -7.34 -10.28
CA HIS A 100 6.86 -7.54 -10.47
C HIS A 100 6.19 -6.25 -10.91
N TRP A 101 5.22 -6.37 -11.82
CA TRP A 101 4.40 -5.23 -12.25
C TRP A 101 3.26 -4.94 -11.28
N ALA A 102 2.81 -5.97 -10.57
CA ALA A 102 1.75 -5.85 -9.58
C ALA A 102 1.91 -6.91 -8.51
N VAL A 103 1.45 -6.61 -7.30
CA VAL A 103 1.48 -7.54 -6.18
C VAL A 103 0.10 -7.59 -5.55
N LEU A 104 -0.40 -8.79 -5.33
CA LEU A 104 -1.66 -9.03 -4.65
C LEU A 104 -1.40 -9.29 -3.17
N TRP A 105 -2.02 -8.49 -2.32
CA TRP A 105 -2.00 -8.68 -0.87
C TRP A 105 -3.33 -9.33 -0.49
N LYS A 106 -3.29 -10.62 -0.25
CA LYS A 106 -4.48 -11.39 0.07
C LYS A 106 -4.90 -11.16 1.52
N ASN A 107 -6.17 -10.83 1.70
CA ASN A 107 -6.74 -10.68 3.03
C ASN A 107 -7.06 -12.07 3.58
N LYS A 108 -6.44 -12.42 4.70
CA LYS A 108 -6.65 -13.69 5.37
C LYS A 108 -7.37 -13.49 6.70
N ARG A 109 -8.38 -12.67 6.67
CA ARG A 109 -9.20 -12.39 7.84
C ARG A 109 -9.80 -13.67 8.41
N ARG A 110 -9.79 -13.74 9.74
CA ARG A 110 -10.38 -14.86 10.47
C ARG A 110 -11.19 -14.35 11.64
#